data_3b286eb3d5afa9ff7e03a6196bc3dcae
#
_entry.id   3b286eb3d5afa9ff7e03a6196bc3dcae
#
_cell.length_a   1.000
_cell.length_b   1.000
_cell.length_c   1.000
_cell.angle_alpha   90.00
_cell.angle_beta   90.00
_cell.angle_gamma   90.00
#
_symmetry.space_group_name_H-M   'P 1'
#
loop_
_entity.id
_entity.type
_entity.pdbx_description
1 polymer ?
#
loop_
_entity_poly.entity_id
_entity_poly.type
_entity_poly.pdbx_seq_one_letter_code
_entity_poly.pdbx_strand_id
1 'polypeptide(L)'
;MTRTITRSRMTRAALVIGAAAALAVAGCASKSTDNGSGGANAGPLSIKPLVQIDSQGKEVPKTDTSTAANPAGDGKATCDPNLALAYAGALTGPNAALGINIDDGAKLAVDEHNKANPGCQVTLKPFDTEGDPQKATQIVPKLLDDQSVIGLVGPAFSGETKATGQQLSDAGMPSLTSSATNATLTKNGWKTFFRGLANDGLQGPAVARYLVNTAGYKKICVVQDNSDYGTGLAQAVAQGLGPAADASCAISIKAGDRDFSATVSKLSSAKPDAIFYGGYYSEAAPLVQQLRSAGVKAAFVSGDGSNDPQFLKQAGDSAKDALLSCPCGPAPDTFETAYKALNGQESGVYSVEAYDLATVMLKGIDAGKKTRAEMVDWVRNYDGQGLARHYKWDSTGELANALIWMYQVK
;
A
#
# COMPACT_ATOMS: atom_id res chain seq x y z
N MET A 1 16.09 58.87 28.59
CA MET A 1 17.49 58.76 29.05
C MET A 1 18.23 57.87 28.06
N THR A 2 19.10 58.52 27.35
CA THR A 2 19.97 58.06 26.27
C THR A 2 21.19 57.32 26.86
N ARG A 3 21.59 56.20 26.22
CA ARG A 3 23.02 55.85 26.14
C ARG A 3 23.29 54.86 25.01
N THR A 4 23.90 55.42 24.00
CA THR A 4 24.63 54.82 22.87
C THR A 4 26.09 54.59 23.31
N ILE A 5 26.77 53.52 22.88
CA ILE A 5 28.22 53.39 22.69
C ILE A 5 28.43 52.07 21.91
N THR A 6 28.82 52.01 20.70
CA THR A 6 29.99 52.36 19.87
C THR A 6 30.83 51.10 19.47
N ARG A 7 31.08 51.02 18.19
CA ARG A 7 31.85 50.07 17.37
C ARG A 7 33.28 49.82 17.83
N SER A 8 33.82 48.62 17.51
CA SER A 8 35.21 48.52 17.04
C SER A 8 35.38 47.40 16.02
N ARG A 9 35.84 47.78 14.86
CA ARG A 9 36.43 46.90 13.79
C ARG A 9 37.89 46.72 14.10
N MET A 10 38.47 45.52 13.83
CA MET A 10 39.85 45.41 13.34
C MET A 10 40.07 44.14 12.50
N THR A 11 40.37 44.39 11.28
CA THR A 11 40.97 43.57 10.26
C THR A 11 42.45 43.27 10.58
N ARG A 12 42.94 42.08 10.28
CA ARG A 12 44.32 41.88 9.71
C ARG A 12 44.44 40.49 9.07
N ALA A 13 44.83 40.54 7.82
CA ALA A 13 45.30 39.44 7.00
C ALA A 13 46.75 39.09 7.32
N ALA A 14 47.10 37.81 7.14
CA ALA A 14 48.52 37.44 6.83
C ALA A 14 48.50 36.11 6.03
N LEU A 15 49.06 36.19 4.84
CA LEU A 15 49.46 35.11 3.95
C LEU A 15 50.74 34.45 4.53
N VAL A 16 50.87 33.12 4.45
CA VAL A 16 52.17 32.46 4.30
C VAL A 16 52.04 31.23 3.36
N ILE A 17 52.91 31.23 2.36
CA ILE A 17 53.18 30.25 1.31
C ILE A 17 54.11 29.17 1.90
N GLY A 18 53.99 27.93 1.47
CA GLY A 18 55.13 27.04 1.59
C GLY A 18 54.89 25.55 1.46
N ALA A 19 55.26 25.05 0.28
CA ALA A 19 56.03 23.85 -0.04
C ALA A 19 55.36 22.48 -0.09
N ALA A 20 55.34 21.96 -1.30
CA ALA A 20 55.16 20.56 -1.69
C ALA A 20 56.32 19.68 -1.20
N ALA A 21 56.01 18.47 -0.73
CA ALA A 21 56.95 17.35 -0.67
C ALA A 21 56.24 16.08 -1.11
N ALA A 22 56.64 15.62 -2.32
CA ALA A 22 56.28 14.31 -2.83
C ALA A 22 57.21 13.27 -2.15
N LEU A 23 56.62 12.26 -1.55
CA LEU A 23 57.32 11.03 -1.15
C LEU A 23 56.66 9.84 -1.83
N ALA A 24 57.37 9.33 -2.84
CA ALA A 24 57.11 8.02 -3.41
C ALA A 24 57.60 6.94 -2.43
N VAL A 25 56.74 6.01 -2.06
CA VAL A 25 57.13 4.77 -1.39
C VAL A 25 56.71 3.61 -2.27
N ALA A 26 57.74 2.89 -2.67
CA ALA A 26 57.71 1.72 -3.53
C ALA A 26 56.95 0.55 -2.84
N GLY A 27 56.36 -0.28 -3.69
CA GLY A 27 55.53 -1.39 -3.31
C GLY A 27 56.24 -2.53 -2.59
N CYS A 28 55.44 -3.24 -1.80
CA CYS A 28 55.65 -4.65 -1.48
C CYS A 28 54.40 -5.39 -1.92
N ALA A 29 54.53 -6.14 -2.99
CA ALA A 29 53.56 -7.12 -3.44
C ALA A 29 53.57 -8.30 -2.46
N SER A 30 52.51 -8.42 -1.63
CA SER A 30 52.22 -9.66 -0.95
C SER A 30 51.23 -10.43 -1.79
N LYS A 31 51.64 -11.53 -2.36
CA LYS A 31 50.76 -12.59 -2.89
C LYS A 31 49.91 -13.10 -1.76
N SER A 32 48.65 -12.73 -1.71
CA SER A 32 47.65 -13.46 -0.96
C SER A 32 47.01 -14.48 -1.89
N THR A 33 47.19 -15.73 -1.49
CA THR A 33 46.53 -16.91 -2.06
C THR A 33 45.03 -16.72 -2.09
N ASP A 34 44.48 -16.80 -3.28
CA ASP A 34 43.07 -16.98 -3.56
C ASP A 34 42.53 -18.18 -2.82
N ASN A 35 41.72 -17.96 -1.78
CA ASN A 35 40.77 -18.93 -1.32
C ASN A 35 39.36 -18.37 -1.63
N GLY A 36 38.81 -18.86 -2.73
CA GLY A 36 37.50 -18.53 -3.19
C GLY A 36 36.44 -18.87 -2.15
N SER A 37 35.82 -17.84 -1.60
CA SER A 37 34.41 -17.88 -1.16
C SER A 37 33.71 -16.86 -2.01
N GLY A 38 33.05 -17.32 -3.06
CA GLY A 38 32.15 -16.51 -3.86
C GLY A 38 30.99 -16.03 -3.03
N GLY A 39 31.17 -14.95 -2.31
CA GLY A 39 30.07 -14.10 -1.85
C GLY A 39 29.55 -13.38 -3.07
N ALA A 40 28.54 -13.91 -3.74
CA ALA A 40 27.73 -13.12 -4.65
C ALA A 40 27.26 -11.89 -3.85
N ASN A 41 27.67 -10.68 -4.26
CA ASN A 41 27.05 -9.46 -3.83
C ASN A 41 25.57 -9.55 -4.26
N ALA A 42 24.71 -10.06 -3.37
CA ALA A 42 23.29 -9.95 -3.56
C ALA A 42 22.98 -8.45 -3.59
N GLY A 43 22.40 -7.97 -4.68
CA GLY A 43 21.93 -6.60 -4.77
C GLY A 43 20.92 -6.28 -3.64
N PRO A 44 20.48 -5.02 -3.51
CA PRO A 44 19.51 -4.66 -2.49
C PRO A 44 18.26 -5.51 -2.63
N LEU A 45 17.68 -5.92 -1.49
CA LEU A 45 16.43 -6.69 -1.46
C LEU A 45 15.30 -5.95 -2.18
N SER A 46 14.47 -6.70 -2.87
CA SER A 46 13.30 -6.18 -3.58
C SER A 46 12.11 -7.13 -3.45
N ILE A 47 10.90 -6.58 -3.45
CA ILE A 47 9.66 -7.35 -3.49
C ILE A 47 9.38 -7.70 -4.95
N LYS A 48 9.35 -8.98 -5.27
CA LYS A 48 9.13 -9.47 -6.64
C LYS A 48 7.81 -10.22 -6.75
N PRO A 49 7.01 -9.96 -7.79
CA PRO A 49 5.85 -10.77 -8.10
C PRO A 49 6.28 -12.24 -8.28
N LEU A 50 5.60 -13.16 -7.63
CA LEU A 50 5.85 -14.58 -7.71
C LEU A 50 4.82 -15.26 -8.62
N VAL A 51 3.54 -15.16 -8.25
CA VAL A 51 2.46 -15.82 -8.97
C VAL A 51 1.11 -15.16 -8.67
N GLN A 52 0.20 -15.15 -9.66
CA GLN A 52 -1.20 -14.81 -9.45
C GLN A 52 -1.98 -16.08 -9.13
N ILE A 53 -2.84 -16.04 -8.12
CA ILE A 53 -3.63 -17.18 -7.65
C ILE A 53 -5.13 -16.85 -7.62
N ASP A 54 -5.94 -17.88 -7.84
CA ASP A 54 -7.40 -17.82 -7.67
C ASP A 54 -7.81 -18.03 -6.20
N SER A 55 -9.11 -18.03 -5.94
CA SER A 55 -9.68 -18.29 -4.61
C SER A 55 -9.36 -19.68 -4.05
N GLN A 56 -8.89 -20.61 -4.88
CA GLN A 56 -8.45 -21.95 -4.49
C GLN A 56 -6.94 -22.03 -4.22
N GLY A 57 -6.22 -20.89 -4.34
CA GLY A 57 -4.77 -20.83 -4.18
C GLY A 57 -4.01 -21.46 -5.34
N LYS A 58 -4.66 -21.68 -6.48
CA LYS A 58 -4.03 -22.21 -7.69
C LYS A 58 -3.54 -21.08 -8.58
N GLU A 59 -2.38 -21.30 -9.19
CA GLU A 59 -1.84 -20.37 -10.17
C GLU A 59 -2.78 -20.17 -11.35
N VAL A 60 -2.94 -18.90 -11.75
CA VAL A 60 -3.73 -18.50 -12.92
C VAL A 60 -2.93 -17.54 -13.80
N PRO A 61 -3.24 -17.46 -15.11
CA PRO A 61 -2.61 -16.52 -16.02
C PRO A 61 -2.78 -15.07 -15.54
N LYS A 62 -1.81 -14.21 -15.87
CA LYS A 62 -1.92 -12.77 -15.63
C LYS A 62 -3.11 -12.18 -16.39
N THR A 63 -3.78 -11.22 -15.76
CA THR A 63 -4.87 -10.46 -16.40
C THR A 63 -4.35 -9.68 -17.61
N ASP A 64 -5.07 -9.76 -18.74
CA ASP A 64 -4.82 -8.90 -19.90
C ASP A 64 -5.38 -7.50 -19.64
N THR A 65 -4.53 -6.50 -19.76
CA THR A 65 -4.85 -5.08 -19.52
C THR A 65 -4.77 -4.23 -20.79
N SER A 66 -4.68 -4.86 -21.96
CA SER A 66 -4.53 -4.17 -23.25
C SER A 66 -5.68 -3.23 -23.61
N THR A 67 -6.86 -3.42 -22.99
CA THR A 67 -8.06 -2.60 -23.19
C THR A 67 -8.38 -1.69 -22.00
N ALA A 68 -7.40 -1.44 -21.13
CA ALA A 68 -7.61 -0.62 -19.93
C ALA A 68 -8.11 0.79 -20.28
N ALA A 69 -9.06 1.27 -19.48
CA ALA A 69 -9.55 2.64 -19.58
C ALA A 69 -8.41 3.65 -19.37
N ASN A 70 -8.36 4.65 -20.25
CA ASN A 70 -7.37 5.73 -20.16
C ASN A 70 -8.06 6.98 -19.61
N PRO A 71 -7.57 7.62 -18.54
CA PRO A 71 -8.16 8.85 -18.00
C PRO A 71 -8.16 10.01 -18.99
N ALA A 72 -7.19 10.08 -19.91
CA ALA A 72 -7.14 11.09 -20.96
C ALA A 72 -8.35 11.07 -21.91
N GLY A 73 -9.00 9.93 -22.06
CA GLY A 73 -10.15 9.79 -22.95
C GLY A 73 -9.80 10.08 -24.40
N ASP A 74 -10.68 10.83 -25.10
CA ASP A 74 -10.46 11.31 -26.47
C ASP A 74 -9.93 12.77 -26.53
N GLY A 75 -9.63 13.37 -25.38
CA GLY A 75 -9.10 14.72 -25.27
C GLY A 75 -10.12 15.85 -25.52
N LYS A 76 -11.42 15.55 -25.50
CA LYS A 76 -12.49 16.50 -25.81
C LYS A 76 -13.47 16.74 -24.65
N ALA A 77 -13.18 16.21 -23.48
CA ALA A 77 -14.07 16.36 -22.36
C ALA A 77 -14.26 17.83 -21.96
N THR A 78 -15.50 18.16 -21.65
CA THR A 78 -15.89 19.45 -21.09
C THR A 78 -16.71 19.21 -19.83
N CYS A 79 -16.46 19.94 -18.75
CA CYS A 79 -17.17 19.79 -17.50
C CYS A 79 -17.41 21.13 -16.82
N ASP A 80 -18.25 21.11 -15.79
CA ASP A 80 -18.46 22.28 -14.95
C ASP A 80 -17.14 22.65 -14.26
N PRO A 81 -16.81 23.94 -14.14
CA PRO A 81 -15.61 24.37 -13.43
C PRO A 81 -15.70 24.00 -11.94
N ASN A 82 -14.54 23.80 -11.31
CA ASN A 82 -14.39 23.49 -9.89
C ASN A 82 -14.84 22.10 -9.43
N LEU A 83 -15.06 21.14 -10.34
CA LEU A 83 -15.28 19.76 -9.89
C LEU A 83 -14.01 19.18 -9.27
N ALA A 84 -14.19 18.43 -8.20
CA ALA A 84 -13.10 17.80 -7.48
C ALA A 84 -13.40 16.34 -7.15
N LEU A 85 -12.35 15.53 -7.15
CA LEU A 85 -12.27 14.26 -6.45
C LEU A 85 -11.52 14.48 -5.14
N ALA A 86 -11.77 13.64 -4.16
CA ALA A 86 -11.00 13.63 -2.92
C ALA A 86 -10.20 12.34 -2.76
N TYR A 87 -9.14 12.42 -2.00
CA TYR A 87 -8.45 11.29 -1.40
C TYR A 87 -8.57 11.39 0.13
N ALA A 88 -8.80 10.27 0.83
CA ALA A 88 -8.74 10.20 2.29
C ALA A 88 -7.95 8.97 2.74
N GLY A 89 -6.88 9.20 3.48
CA GLY A 89 -5.98 8.17 3.97
C GLY A 89 -4.75 8.76 4.64
N ALA A 90 -3.77 7.93 5.00
CA ALA A 90 -2.55 8.35 5.65
C ALA A 90 -1.60 9.05 4.67
N LEU A 91 -1.36 10.34 4.85
CA LEU A 91 -0.27 11.07 4.20
C LEU A 91 0.90 11.30 5.16
N THR A 92 0.63 11.18 6.45
CA THR A 92 1.60 11.19 7.54
C THR A 92 1.37 10.01 8.47
N GLY A 93 2.25 9.80 9.45
CA GLY A 93 2.15 8.72 10.42
C GLY A 93 2.89 7.42 10.03
N PRO A 94 2.75 6.36 10.85
CA PRO A 94 3.57 5.15 10.72
C PRO A 94 3.42 4.40 9.39
N ASN A 95 2.22 4.45 8.78
CA ASN A 95 1.87 3.76 7.54
C ASN A 95 1.65 4.73 6.37
N ALA A 96 2.25 5.92 6.44
CA ALA A 96 2.08 6.97 5.43
C ALA A 96 2.43 6.51 4.00
N ALA A 97 3.42 5.64 3.84
CA ALA A 97 3.81 5.17 2.50
C ALA A 97 2.65 4.51 1.74
N LEU A 98 1.81 3.72 2.43
CA LEU A 98 0.63 3.10 1.80
C LEU A 98 -0.36 4.16 1.29
N GLY A 99 -0.60 5.19 2.09
CA GLY A 99 -1.52 6.26 1.71
C GLY A 99 -0.96 7.17 0.63
N ILE A 100 0.33 7.49 0.66
CA ILE A 100 1.01 8.29 -0.37
C ILE A 100 0.96 7.56 -1.71
N ASN A 101 1.19 6.24 -1.74
CA ASN A 101 1.07 5.44 -2.96
C ASN A 101 -0.32 5.57 -3.61
N ILE A 102 -1.38 5.59 -2.80
CA ILE A 102 -2.77 5.72 -3.26
C ILE A 102 -3.03 7.15 -3.78
N ASP A 103 -2.65 8.18 -3.02
CA ASP A 103 -2.82 9.57 -3.42
C ASP A 103 -2.09 9.87 -4.74
N ASP A 104 -0.83 9.45 -4.84
CA ASP A 104 0.00 9.64 -6.02
C ASP A 104 -0.52 8.88 -7.24
N GLY A 105 -1.13 7.69 -7.05
CA GLY A 105 -1.80 6.95 -8.12
C GLY A 105 -3.03 7.69 -8.64
N ALA A 106 -3.90 8.16 -7.74
CA ALA A 106 -5.07 8.96 -8.10
C ALA A 106 -4.68 10.30 -8.75
N LYS A 107 -3.62 10.95 -8.25
CA LYS A 107 -3.05 12.18 -8.79
C LYS A 107 -2.54 12.00 -10.22
N LEU A 108 -1.92 10.86 -10.53
CA LEU A 108 -1.49 10.57 -11.90
C LEU A 108 -2.68 10.51 -12.86
N ALA A 109 -3.77 9.83 -12.48
CA ALA A 109 -4.96 9.77 -13.31
C ALA A 109 -5.56 11.16 -13.57
N VAL A 110 -5.64 12.01 -12.53
CA VAL A 110 -6.13 13.39 -12.66
C VAL A 110 -5.19 14.24 -13.52
N ASP A 111 -3.88 14.11 -13.38
CA ASP A 111 -2.89 14.83 -14.16
C ASP A 111 -2.97 14.48 -15.65
N GLU A 112 -3.07 13.20 -15.99
CA GLU A 112 -3.22 12.73 -17.37
C GLU A 112 -4.55 13.18 -17.99
N HIS A 113 -5.65 13.12 -17.23
CA HIS A 113 -6.94 13.64 -17.64
C HIS A 113 -6.87 15.13 -17.97
N ASN A 114 -6.35 15.93 -17.03
CA ASN A 114 -6.30 17.38 -17.15
C ASN A 114 -5.39 17.86 -18.31
N LYS A 115 -4.26 17.18 -18.52
CA LYS A 115 -3.36 17.46 -19.65
C LYS A 115 -4.03 17.24 -21.00
N ALA A 116 -4.84 16.20 -21.11
CA ALA A 116 -5.53 15.84 -22.34
C ALA A 116 -6.79 16.69 -22.58
N ASN A 117 -7.47 17.17 -21.54
CA ASN A 117 -8.78 17.79 -21.58
C ASN A 117 -8.76 19.24 -21.05
N PRO A 118 -8.26 20.23 -21.82
CA PRO A 118 -8.22 21.63 -21.36
C PRO A 118 -9.60 22.22 -21.00
N GLY A 119 -10.68 21.67 -21.57
CA GLY A 119 -12.06 22.05 -21.30
C GLY A 119 -12.67 21.42 -20.03
N CYS A 120 -11.97 20.51 -19.37
CA CYS A 120 -12.43 19.86 -18.16
C CYS A 120 -11.27 19.67 -17.18
N GLN A 121 -11.16 20.56 -16.22
CA GLN A 121 -10.10 20.52 -15.21
C GLN A 121 -10.65 20.05 -13.87
N VAL A 122 -10.17 18.92 -13.39
CA VAL A 122 -10.59 18.30 -12.13
C VAL A 122 -9.48 18.46 -11.09
N THR A 123 -9.83 18.75 -9.84
CA THR A 123 -8.87 18.87 -8.75
C THR A 123 -8.92 17.58 -7.90
N LEU A 124 -7.77 17.04 -7.52
CA LEU A 124 -7.69 16.05 -6.44
C LEU A 124 -7.39 16.76 -5.12
N LYS A 125 -8.25 16.57 -4.11
CA LYS A 125 -8.12 17.17 -2.77
C LYS A 125 -7.72 16.10 -1.77
N PRO A 126 -6.49 16.12 -1.24
CA PRO A 126 -6.05 15.16 -0.24
C PRO A 126 -6.53 15.53 1.17
N PHE A 127 -6.94 14.53 1.94
CA PHE A 127 -7.35 14.62 3.33
C PHE A 127 -6.55 13.61 4.17
N ASP A 128 -5.59 14.10 4.94
CA ASP A 128 -4.74 13.28 5.78
C ASP A 128 -5.46 12.81 7.04
N THR A 129 -5.65 11.51 7.15
CA THR A 129 -6.29 10.84 8.28
C THR A 129 -5.26 10.11 9.16
N GLU A 130 -3.98 10.11 8.79
CA GLU A 130 -2.86 9.39 9.44
C GLU A 130 -3.07 7.87 9.55
N GLY A 131 -4.07 7.30 8.87
CA GLY A 131 -4.46 5.90 9.04
C GLY A 131 -5.22 5.62 10.34
N ASP A 132 -5.65 6.66 11.03
CA ASP A 132 -6.31 6.60 12.34
C ASP A 132 -7.83 6.75 12.19
N PRO A 133 -8.64 5.75 12.65
CA PRO A 133 -10.09 5.80 12.57
C PRO A 133 -10.72 7.01 13.29
N GLN A 134 -10.15 7.44 14.43
CA GLN A 134 -10.67 8.58 15.19
C GLN A 134 -10.39 9.89 14.45
N LYS A 135 -9.21 10.01 13.85
CA LYS A 135 -8.86 11.17 13.02
C LYS A 135 -9.71 11.23 11.76
N ALA A 136 -9.96 10.09 11.12
CA ALA A 136 -10.87 10.00 9.97
C ALA A 136 -12.27 10.56 10.29
N THR A 137 -12.83 10.26 11.48
CA THR A 137 -14.13 10.82 11.90
C THR A 137 -14.14 12.35 12.07
N GLN A 138 -12.97 12.97 12.29
CA GLN A 138 -12.84 14.43 12.39
C GLN A 138 -12.59 15.10 11.03
N ILE A 139 -12.01 14.36 10.09
CA ILE A 139 -11.63 14.85 8.76
C ILE A 139 -12.78 14.71 7.76
N VAL A 140 -13.51 13.58 7.77
CA VAL A 140 -14.59 13.31 6.81
C VAL A 140 -15.67 14.41 6.80
N PRO A 141 -16.11 15.01 7.92
CA PRO A 141 -17.03 16.15 7.86
C PRO A 141 -16.53 17.30 6.99
N LYS A 142 -15.23 17.65 7.07
CA LYS A 142 -14.63 18.73 6.28
C LYS A 142 -14.63 18.40 4.79
N LEU A 143 -14.38 17.13 4.45
CA LEU A 143 -14.49 16.64 3.08
C LEU A 143 -15.93 16.73 2.57
N LEU A 144 -16.91 16.38 3.40
CA LEU A 144 -18.33 16.39 3.04
C LEU A 144 -18.92 17.81 2.89
N ASP A 145 -18.39 18.78 3.65
CA ASP A 145 -18.78 20.20 3.54
C ASP A 145 -18.36 20.82 2.21
N ASP A 146 -17.35 20.25 1.55
CA ASP A 146 -16.89 20.73 0.26
C ASP A 146 -17.79 20.19 -0.88
N GLN A 147 -18.69 21.04 -1.35
CA GLN A 147 -19.66 20.69 -2.39
C GLN A 147 -19.03 20.47 -3.77
N SER A 148 -17.79 20.88 -3.99
CA SER A 148 -17.06 20.58 -5.23
C SER A 148 -16.64 19.11 -5.32
N VAL A 149 -16.51 18.43 -4.18
CA VAL A 149 -16.11 17.02 -4.11
C VAL A 149 -17.30 16.13 -4.45
N ILE A 150 -17.23 15.46 -5.59
CA ILE A 150 -18.28 14.56 -6.08
C ILE A 150 -17.91 13.08 -6.06
N GLY A 151 -16.68 12.73 -5.63
CA GLY A 151 -16.21 11.36 -5.50
C GLY A 151 -14.98 11.28 -4.61
N LEU A 152 -14.80 10.13 -3.96
CA LEU A 152 -13.74 9.87 -3.00
C LEU A 152 -12.98 8.60 -3.38
N VAL A 153 -11.66 8.71 -3.58
CA VAL A 153 -10.73 7.59 -3.54
C VAL A 153 -10.39 7.35 -2.06
N GLY A 154 -10.94 6.28 -1.49
CA GLY A 154 -10.79 5.99 -0.06
C GLY A 154 -12.12 5.77 0.66
N PRO A 155 -12.14 5.74 2.03
CA PRO A 155 -10.97 5.81 2.90
C PRO A 155 -10.00 4.65 2.69
N ALA A 156 -8.71 4.90 2.93
CA ALA A 156 -7.66 3.96 2.55
C ALA A 156 -7.58 2.73 3.48
N PHE A 157 -7.80 2.92 4.78
CA PHE A 157 -7.64 1.85 5.76
C PHE A 157 -8.99 1.29 6.24
N SER A 158 -9.03 -0.03 6.54
CA SER A 158 -10.27 -0.70 6.94
C SER A 158 -10.90 -0.08 8.19
N GLY A 159 -10.09 0.31 9.18
CA GLY A 159 -10.58 0.98 10.39
C GLY A 159 -11.19 2.36 10.11
N GLU A 160 -10.58 3.15 9.23
CA GLU A 160 -11.11 4.45 8.80
C GLU A 160 -12.43 4.29 8.04
N THR A 161 -12.46 3.33 7.10
CA THR A 161 -13.67 3.02 6.32
C THR A 161 -14.81 2.58 7.24
N LYS A 162 -14.52 1.72 8.22
CA LYS A 162 -15.51 1.27 9.21
C LYS A 162 -16.05 2.43 10.05
N ALA A 163 -15.16 3.33 10.48
CA ALA A 163 -15.53 4.46 11.33
C ALA A 163 -16.34 5.54 10.61
N THR A 164 -16.16 5.71 9.29
CA THR A 164 -16.73 6.84 8.52
C THR A 164 -17.74 6.42 7.46
N GLY A 165 -17.83 5.12 7.14
CA GLY A 165 -18.62 4.62 6.02
C GLY A 165 -20.11 4.95 6.12
N GLN A 166 -20.69 4.94 7.32
CA GLN A 166 -22.09 5.36 7.52
C GLN A 166 -22.26 6.85 7.17
N GLN A 167 -21.38 7.70 7.67
CA GLN A 167 -21.44 9.14 7.41
C GLN A 167 -21.26 9.46 5.91
N LEU A 168 -20.32 8.79 5.23
CA LEU A 168 -20.13 8.93 3.78
C LEU A 168 -21.37 8.46 3.01
N SER A 169 -22.00 7.34 3.44
CA SER A 169 -23.20 6.79 2.82
C SER A 169 -24.40 7.72 2.99
N ASP A 170 -24.62 8.27 4.20
CA ASP A 170 -25.72 9.18 4.49
C ASP A 170 -25.60 10.50 3.71
N ALA A 171 -24.36 10.95 3.48
CA ALA A 171 -24.07 12.14 2.67
C ALA A 171 -24.10 11.87 1.15
N GLY A 172 -24.40 10.64 0.71
CA GLY A 172 -24.43 10.27 -0.68
C GLY A 172 -23.06 10.31 -1.37
N MET A 173 -21.95 10.30 -0.63
CA MET A 173 -20.60 10.39 -1.16
C MET A 173 -20.15 9.04 -1.77
N PRO A 174 -19.94 8.93 -3.09
CA PRO A 174 -19.34 7.74 -3.68
C PRO A 174 -17.91 7.56 -3.15
N SER A 175 -17.69 6.44 -2.47
CA SER A 175 -16.45 6.11 -1.77
C SER A 175 -15.87 4.84 -2.40
N LEU A 176 -14.78 5.00 -3.15
CA LEU A 176 -14.11 3.92 -3.88
C LEU A 176 -12.79 3.61 -3.19
N THR A 177 -12.72 2.51 -2.44
CA THR A 177 -11.46 2.14 -1.79
C THR A 177 -10.59 1.24 -2.66
N SER A 178 -9.33 1.61 -2.78
CA SER A 178 -8.28 0.83 -3.46
C SER A 178 -7.51 -0.09 -2.51
N SER A 179 -7.84 -0.11 -1.20
CA SER A 179 -6.99 -0.73 -0.19
C SER A 179 -7.69 -1.27 1.05
N ALA A 180 -8.90 -0.80 1.41
CA ALA A 180 -9.60 -1.29 2.60
C ALA A 180 -10.23 -2.67 2.34
N THR A 181 -9.58 -3.74 2.82
CA THR A 181 -9.88 -5.14 2.47
C THR A 181 -10.80 -5.85 3.45
N ASN A 182 -11.06 -5.31 4.66
CA ASN A 182 -11.87 -6.02 5.65
C ASN A 182 -13.24 -6.45 5.08
N ALA A 183 -13.53 -7.76 5.13
CA ALA A 183 -14.69 -8.37 4.48
C ALA A 183 -16.05 -7.93 5.08
N THR A 184 -16.04 -7.25 6.23
CA THR A 184 -17.29 -6.79 6.87
C THR A 184 -17.79 -5.45 6.32
N LEU A 185 -16.94 -4.69 5.61
CA LEU A 185 -17.25 -3.32 5.19
C LEU A 185 -18.45 -3.24 4.25
N THR A 186 -18.61 -4.18 3.33
CA THR A 186 -19.77 -4.24 2.41
C THR A 186 -21.03 -4.83 3.04
N LYS A 187 -20.95 -5.34 4.27
CA LYS A 187 -22.10 -5.91 5.00
C LYS A 187 -22.88 -4.87 5.81
N ASN A 188 -22.42 -3.61 5.80
CA ASN A 188 -23.06 -2.52 6.55
C ASN A 188 -24.25 -1.88 5.83
N GLY A 189 -24.54 -2.29 4.59
CA GLY A 189 -25.65 -1.76 3.80
C GLY A 189 -25.41 -0.35 3.22
N TRP A 190 -24.18 0.12 3.21
CA TRP A 190 -23.79 1.41 2.62
C TRP A 190 -23.99 1.41 1.10
N LYS A 191 -24.82 2.33 0.62
CA LYS A 191 -25.20 2.41 -0.79
C LYS A 191 -24.13 3.03 -1.71
N THR A 192 -23.13 3.68 -1.13
CA THR A 192 -22.15 4.51 -1.87
C THR A 192 -20.73 3.97 -1.75
N PHE A 193 -20.55 2.83 -1.08
CA PHE A 193 -19.24 2.21 -0.89
C PHE A 193 -18.98 1.18 -2.00
N PHE A 194 -17.81 1.27 -2.60
CA PHE A 194 -17.35 0.38 -3.69
C PHE A 194 -15.89 -0.04 -3.43
N ARG A 195 -15.66 -1.34 -3.39
CA ARG A 195 -14.32 -1.89 -3.19
C ARG A 195 -13.65 -2.17 -4.53
N GLY A 196 -12.45 -1.65 -4.76
CA GLY A 196 -11.69 -1.81 -6.01
C GLY A 196 -10.73 -3.00 -6.05
N LEU A 197 -10.81 -3.94 -5.09
CA LEU A 197 -9.91 -5.09 -4.97
C LEU A 197 -10.60 -6.25 -4.23
N ALA A 198 -9.93 -7.42 -4.13
CA ALA A 198 -10.47 -8.54 -3.34
C ALA A 198 -10.51 -8.19 -1.85
N ASN A 199 -11.50 -8.71 -1.15
CA ASN A 199 -11.57 -8.60 0.30
C ASN A 199 -10.83 -9.74 1.03
N ASP A 200 -10.61 -9.58 2.33
CA ASP A 200 -9.90 -10.56 3.18
C ASP A 200 -10.55 -11.95 3.17
N GLY A 201 -11.87 -12.02 2.98
CA GLY A 201 -12.61 -13.29 2.88
C GLY A 201 -12.27 -14.09 1.63
N LEU A 202 -11.72 -13.45 0.60
CA LEU A 202 -11.16 -14.10 -0.60
C LEU A 202 -9.65 -14.30 -0.44
N GLN A 203 -8.92 -13.28 -0.01
CA GLN A 203 -7.46 -13.33 0.14
C GLN A 203 -7.03 -14.38 1.18
N GLY A 204 -7.61 -14.36 2.37
CA GLY A 204 -7.19 -15.23 3.47
C GLY A 204 -7.24 -16.72 3.12
N PRO A 205 -8.38 -17.26 2.65
CA PRO A 205 -8.46 -18.66 2.23
C PRO A 205 -7.57 -19.02 1.03
N ALA A 206 -7.39 -18.11 0.07
CA ALA A 206 -6.51 -18.34 -1.09
C ALA A 206 -5.05 -18.49 -0.64
N VAL A 207 -4.58 -17.56 0.20
CA VAL A 207 -3.23 -17.58 0.78
C VAL A 207 -3.04 -18.84 1.64
N ALA A 208 -4.00 -19.16 2.50
CA ALA A 208 -3.93 -20.36 3.35
C ALA A 208 -3.75 -21.65 2.52
N ARG A 209 -4.53 -21.80 1.44
CA ARG A 209 -4.40 -22.95 0.52
C ARG A 209 -3.05 -22.96 -0.20
N TYR A 210 -2.56 -21.81 -0.64
CA TYR A 210 -1.23 -21.70 -1.24
C TYR A 210 -0.14 -22.13 -0.27
N LEU A 211 -0.18 -21.68 0.99
CA LEU A 211 0.81 -22.02 2.01
C LEU A 211 0.83 -23.52 2.33
N VAL A 212 -0.35 -24.16 2.40
CA VAL A 212 -0.46 -25.59 2.73
C VAL A 212 -0.16 -26.46 1.51
N ASN A 213 -0.76 -26.18 0.36
CA ASN A 213 -0.75 -27.08 -0.80
C ASN A 213 0.46 -26.85 -1.72
N THR A 214 0.92 -25.60 -1.84
CA THR A 214 2.03 -25.23 -2.75
C THR A 214 3.33 -25.08 -1.97
N ALA A 215 3.36 -24.28 -0.89
CA ALA A 215 4.56 -24.10 -0.07
C ALA A 215 4.82 -25.27 0.89
N GLY A 216 3.83 -26.13 1.14
CA GLY A 216 3.97 -27.36 1.90
C GLY A 216 4.04 -27.21 3.41
N TYR A 217 3.72 -26.04 3.97
CA TYR A 217 3.75 -25.80 5.42
C TYR A 217 2.63 -26.56 6.14
N LYS A 218 2.97 -27.16 7.28
CA LYS A 218 2.07 -28.02 8.08
C LYS A 218 1.65 -27.37 9.40
N LYS A 219 2.50 -26.53 9.95
CA LYS A 219 2.30 -25.85 11.23
C LYS A 219 2.53 -24.36 11.07
N ILE A 220 1.46 -23.59 11.12
CA ILE A 220 1.49 -22.15 10.88
C ILE A 220 0.95 -21.40 12.10
N CYS A 221 1.78 -20.52 12.67
CA CYS A 221 1.35 -19.59 13.71
C CYS A 221 0.77 -18.33 13.07
N VAL A 222 -0.37 -17.88 13.56
CA VAL A 222 -1.00 -16.65 13.08
C VAL A 222 -0.82 -15.56 14.12
N VAL A 223 -0.19 -14.46 13.70
CA VAL A 223 0.00 -13.24 14.48
C VAL A 223 -0.81 -12.13 13.81
N GLN A 224 -1.48 -11.29 14.57
CA GLN A 224 -2.21 -10.14 14.06
C GLN A 224 -1.89 -8.90 14.86
N ASP A 225 -1.96 -7.72 14.24
CA ASP A 225 -2.15 -6.49 14.98
C ASP A 225 -3.63 -6.36 15.42
N ASN A 226 -3.93 -5.39 16.28
CA ASN A 226 -5.31 -5.20 16.74
C ASN A 226 -6.10 -4.21 15.86
N SER A 227 -5.64 -3.94 14.63
CA SER A 227 -6.37 -3.15 13.65
C SER A 227 -7.57 -3.93 13.09
N ASP A 228 -8.56 -3.22 12.54
CA ASP A 228 -9.68 -3.86 11.83
C ASP A 228 -9.19 -4.69 10.62
N TYR A 229 -8.15 -4.21 9.92
CA TYR A 229 -7.52 -4.94 8.82
C TYR A 229 -6.80 -6.21 9.31
N GLY A 230 -5.82 -6.04 10.21
CA GLY A 230 -4.99 -7.17 10.63
C GLY A 230 -5.78 -8.29 11.30
N THR A 231 -6.78 -7.93 12.12
CA THR A 231 -7.70 -8.88 12.73
C THR A 231 -8.54 -9.61 11.68
N GLY A 232 -9.10 -8.89 10.70
CA GLY A 232 -9.94 -9.46 9.64
C GLY A 232 -9.19 -10.44 8.77
N LEU A 233 -8.03 -10.04 8.25
CA LEU A 233 -7.19 -10.89 7.41
C LEU A 233 -6.65 -12.11 8.17
N ALA A 234 -6.14 -11.92 9.38
CA ALA A 234 -5.61 -13.02 10.19
C ALA A 234 -6.68 -14.08 10.50
N GLN A 235 -7.91 -13.66 10.83
CA GLN A 235 -9.03 -14.56 11.03
C GLN A 235 -9.36 -15.34 9.76
N ALA A 236 -9.42 -14.67 8.60
CA ALA A 236 -9.71 -15.32 7.33
C ALA A 236 -8.62 -16.34 6.94
N VAL A 237 -7.34 -16.00 7.16
CA VAL A 237 -6.22 -16.93 6.95
C VAL A 237 -6.31 -18.11 7.91
N ALA A 238 -6.51 -17.90 9.21
CA ALA A 238 -6.61 -18.96 10.20
C ALA A 238 -7.75 -19.95 9.88
N GLN A 239 -8.92 -19.42 9.45
CA GLN A 239 -10.03 -20.25 8.99
C GLN A 239 -9.66 -21.07 7.74
N GLY A 240 -8.98 -20.45 6.77
CA GLY A 240 -8.53 -21.12 5.56
C GLY A 240 -7.47 -22.19 5.80
N LEU A 241 -6.60 -22.01 6.79
CA LEU A 241 -5.56 -22.97 7.18
C LEU A 241 -6.15 -24.23 7.87
N GLY A 242 -7.30 -24.10 8.53
CA GLY A 242 -7.91 -25.21 9.26
C GLY A 242 -6.92 -25.87 10.24
N PRO A 243 -6.68 -27.20 10.13
CA PRO A 243 -5.78 -27.92 11.03
C PRO A 243 -4.30 -27.46 10.97
N ALA A 244 -3.87 -26.79 9.91
CA ALA A 244 -2.51 -26.28 9.81
C ALA A 244 -2.29 -25.01 10.66
N ALA A 245 -3.36 -24.31 11.08
CA ALA A 245 -3.27 -23.23 12.04
C ALA A 245 -3.03 -23.77 13.46
N ASP A 246 -1.89 -23.44 14.06
CA ASP A 246 -1.62 -23.81 15.44
C ASP A 246 -2.20 -22.76 16.40
N ALA A 247 -3.36 -23.05 16.97
CA ALA A 247 -4.03 -22.17 17.91
C ALA A 247 -3.19 -21.89 19.19
N SER A 248 -2.25 -22.78 19.56
CA SER A 248 -1.40 -22.59 20.73
C SER A 248 -0.44 -21.42 20.60
N CYS A 249 -0.13 -21.01 19.36
CA CYS A 249 0.72 -19.86 19.05
C CYS A 249 -0.01 -18.73 18.32
N ALA A 250 -1.33 -18.69 18.34
CA ALA A 250 -2.08 -17.52 17.93
C ALA A 250 -1.79 -16.34 18.87
N ILE A 251 -1.48 -15.17 18.29
CA ILE A 251 -1.05 -13.97 19.04
C ILE A 251 -1.71 -12.73 18.46
N SER A 252 -2.16 -11.85 19.34
CA SER A 252 -2.49 -10.47 19.00
C SER A 252 -1.46 -9.54 19.61
N ILE A 253 -0.86 -8.68 18.78
CA ILE A 253 0.00 -7.56 19.19
C ILE A 253 -0.80 -6.27 19.09
N LYS A 254 -0.30 -5.21 19.69
CA LYS A 254 -0.93 -3.90 19.59
C LYS A 254 -0.27 -3.09 18.46
N ALA A 255 -1.07 -2.43 17.63
CA ALA A 255 -0.56 -1.46 16.66
C ALA A 255 0.23 -0.36 17.39
N GLY A 256 1.42 -0.05 16.88
CA GLY A 256 2.36 0.87 17.50
C GLY A 256 3.40 0.21 18.45
N ASP A 257 3.23 -1.08 18.80
CA ASP A 257 4.23 -1.80 19.57
C ASP A 257 5.58 -1.90 18.83
N ARG A 258 6.68 -1.89 19.59
CA ARG A 258 8.05 -2.01 19.07
C ARG A 258 8.84 -3.14 19.74
N ASP A 259 8.41 -3.60 20.89
CA ASP A 259 8.99 -4.75 21.60
C ASP A 259 8.08 -5.96 21.46
N PHE A 260 8.59 -6.98 20.78
CA PHE A 260 7.90 -8.23 20.51
C PHE A 260 8.54 -9.42 21.24
N SER A 261 9.35 -9.18 22.27
CA SER A 261 10.11 -10.22 22.98
C SER A 261 9.22 -11.38 23.49
N ALA A 262 8.05 -11.09 24.04
CA ALA A 262 7.07 -12.09 24.47
C ALA A 262 6.51 -12.90 23.30
N THR A 263 6.17 -12.22 22.18
CA THR A 263 5.71 -12.84 20.94
C THR A 263 6.78 -13.74 20.35
N VAL A 264 8.01 -13.26 20.25
CA VAL A 264 9.17 -14.00 19.76
C VAL A 264 9.45 -15.25 20.60
N SER A 265 9.41 -15.14 21.93
CA SER A 265 9.59 -16.27 22.85
C SER A 265 8.54 -17.37 22.61
N LYS A 266 7.26 -16.98 22.46
CA LYS A 266 6.16 -17.90 22.19
C LYS A 266 6.31 -18.59 20.84
N LEU A 267 6.63 -17.84 19.79
CA LEU A 267 6.84 -18.39 18.43
C LEU A 267 8.08 -19.29 18.35
N SER A 268 9.17 -18.91 19.03
CA SER A 268 10.38 -19.74 19.13
C SER A 268 10.10 -21.08 19.80
N SER A 269 9.30 -21.08 20.86
CA SER A 269 8.91 -22.30 21.58
C SER A 269 7.96 -23.17 20.75
N ALA A 270 7.08 -22.59 19.98
CA ALA A 270 6.12 -23.28 19.12
C ALA A 270 6.79 -23.97 17.93
N LYS A 271 7.93 -23.48 17.43
CA LYS A 271 8.67 -24.01 16.28
C LYS A 271 7.78 -24.26 15.05
N PRO A 272 7.08 -23.22 14.52
CA PRO A 272 6.26 -23.37 13.33
C PRO A 272 7.12 -23.48 12.06
N ASP A 273 6.52 -23.99 10.97
CA ASP A 273 7.10 -23.96 9.62
C ASP A 273 7.02 -22.54 9.06
N ALA A 274 5.91 -21.85 9.33
CA ALA A 274 5.68 -20.49 8.90
C ALA A 274 4.94 -19.68 9.98
N ILE A 275 5.14 -18.37 9.93
CA ILE A 275 4.44 -17.36 10.74
C ILE A 275 3.70 -16.47 9.76
N PHE A 276 2.37 -16.46 9.81
CA PHE A 276 1.56 -15.49 9.10
C PHE A 276 1.32 -14.27 9.99
N TYR A 277 1.63 -13.08 9.48
CA TYR A 277 1.36 -11.84 10.16
C TYR A 277 0.29 -11.04 9.40
N GLY A 278 -0.84 -10.77 10.04
CA GLY A 278 -1.89 -9.86 9.56
C GLY A 278 -1.72 -8.49 10.21
N GLY A 279 -1.39 -7.49 9.40
CA GLY A 279 -1.14 -6.13 9.86
C GLY A 279 -0.24 -5.34 8.91
N TYR A 280 0.25 -4.20 9.36
CA TYR A 280 1.00 -3.26 8.53
C TYR A 280 2.52 -3.44 8.67
N TYR A 281 3.27 -2.87 7.71
CA TYR A 281 4.74 -2.95 7.66
C TYR A 281 5.41 -2.33 8.89
N SER A 282 4.78 -1.36 9.52
CA SER A 282 5.33 -0.68 10.69
C SER A 282 5.59 -1.61 11.86
N GLU A 283 4.79 -2.66 12.05
CA GLU A 283 4.98 -3.71 13.05
C GLU A 283 5.63 -4.96 12.46
N ALA A 284 5.33 -5.30 11.18
CA ALA A 284 5.91 -6.47 10.52
C ALA A 284 7.44 -6.42 10.48
N ALA A 285 8.01 -5.26 10.19
CA ALA A 285 9.46 -5.08 10.06
C ALA A 285 10.20 -5.33 11.38
N PRO A 286 9.90 -4.65 12.50
CA PRO A 286 10.57 -4.93 13.76
C PRO A 286 10.24 -6.33 14.32
N LEU A 287 9.05 -6.88 14.03
CA LEU A 287 8.73 -8.26 14.42
C LEU A 287 9.65 -9.26 13.72
N VAL A 288 9.80 -9.18 12.39
CA VAL A 288 10.67 -10.13 11.67
C VAL A 288 12.14 -9.95 12.07
N GLN A 289 12.60 -8.72 12.34
CA GLN A 289 13.96 -8.48 12.86
C GLN A 289 14.20 -9.20 14.19
N GLN A 290 13.27 -9.07 15.14
CA GLN A 290 13.40 -9.70 16.46
C GLN A 290 13.29 -11.22 16.35
N LEU A 291 12.45 -11.76 15.46
CA LEU A 291 12.41 -13.20 15.16
C LEU A 291 13.76 -13.70 14.64
N ARG A 292 14.35 -13.04 13.65
CA ARG A 292 15.65 -13.46 13.09
C ARG A 292 16.77 -13.32 14.11
N SER A 293 16.79 -12.25 14.91
CA SER A 293 17.76 -12.05 15.98
C SER A 293 17.68 -13.15 17.06
N ALA A 294 16.49 -13.68 17.32
CA ALA A 294 16.28 -14.81 18.22
C ALA A 294 16.53 -16.20 17.56
N GLY A 295 17.00 -16.24 16.31
CA GLY A 295 17.30 -17.48 15.59
C GLY A 295 16.06 -18.21 15.04
N VAL A 296 14.89 -17.61 15.04
CA VAL A 296 13.66 -18.18 14.45
C VAL A 296 13.79 -18.20 12.94
N LYS A 297 13.81 -19.38 12.32
CA LYS A 297 13.98 -19.60 10.88
C LYS A 297 12.66 -19.86 10.13
N ALA A 298 11.53 -19.91 10.84
CA ALA A 298 10.22 -20.07 10.22
C ALA A 298 10.01 -19.08 9.07
N ALA A 299 9.35 -19.49 7.99
CA ALA A 299 9.01 -18.59 6.90
C ALA A 299 8.14 -17.45 7.44
N PHE A 300 8.49 -16.20 7.08
CA PHE A 300 7.67 -15.05 7.40
C PHE A 300 6.72 -14.78 6.25
N VAL A 301 5.44 -14.74 6.54
CA VAL A 301 4.38 -14.51 5.55
C VAL A 301 3.52 -13.36 6.03
N SER A 302 3.15 -12.44 5.14
CA SER A 302 2.26 -11.33 5.49
C SER A 302 1.30 -11.00 4.35
N GLY A 303 0.37 -10.09 4.64
CA GLY A 303 -0.56 -9.55 3.68
C GLY A 303 -0.05 -8.28 2.98
N ASP A 304 -0.97 -7.65 2.29
CA ASP A 304 -0.79 -6.44 1.50
C ASP A 304 -0.32 -5.23 2.32
N GLY A 305 -0.73 -5.13 3.59
CA GLY A 305 -0.26 -4.07 4.50
C GLY A 305 1.25 -4.07 4.76
N SER A 306 1.94 -5.16 4.40
CA SER A 306 3.40 -5.28 4.46
C SER A 306 4.07 -5.29 3.07
N ASN A 307 3.29 -5.25 1.99
CA ASN A 307 3.80 -5.31 0.61
C ASN A 307 4.28 -3.94 0.11
N ASP A 308 5.19 -3.31 0.85
CA ASP A 308 5.69 -1.97 0.58
C ASP A 308 7.22 -1.91 0.75
N PRO A 309 7.97 -1.12 -0.04
CA PRO A 309 9.40 -0.93 0.11
C PRO A 309 9.84 -0.52 1.53
N GLN A 310 8.97 0.14 2.31
CA GLN A 310 9.27 0.49 3.69
C GLN A 310 9.43 -0.74 4.59
N PHE A 311 8.73 -1.86 4.29
CA PHE A 311 8.98 -3.12 4.96
C PHE A 311 10.45 -3.56 4.81
N LEU A 312 10.98 -3.51 3.57
CA LEU A 312 12.38 -3.86 3.30
C LEU A 312 13.34 -2.88 3.97
N LYS A 313 13.07 -1.58 3.84
CA LYS A 313 13.92 -0.52 4.41
C LYS A 313 14.04 -0.65 5.93
N GLN A 314 12.96 -1.01 6.60
CA GLN A 314 12.93 -1.15 8.06
C GLN A 314 13.43 -2.52 8.52
N ALA A 315 13.07 -3.61 7.84
CA ALA A 315 13.45 -4.96 8.24
C ALA A 315 14.89 -5.35 7.84
N GLY A 316 15.44 -4.71 6.80
CA GLY A 316 16.75 -5.07 6.25
C GLY A 316 16.80 -6.53 5.82
N ASP A 317 17.95 -7.18 6.01
CA ASP A 317 18.17 -8.59 5.63
C ASP A 317 17.19 -9.58 6.33
N SER A 318 16.55 -9.16 7.40
CA SER A 318 15.54 -9.98 8.10
C SER A 318 14.30 -10.24 7.26
N ALA A 319 14.02 -9.39 6.25
CA ALA A 319 12.92 -9.57 5.31
C ALA A 319 13.20 -10.63 4.22
N LYS A 320 14.45 -11.07 4.06
CA LYS A 320 14.82 -12.00 3.00
C LYS A 320 13.94 -13.24 3.01
N ASP A 321 13.51 -13.65 1.81
CA ASP A 321 12.64 -14.80 1.56
C ASP A 321 11.22 -14.67 2.16
N ALA A 322 10.83 -13.51 2.71
CA ALA A 322 9.47 -13.28 3.14
C ALA A 322 8.50 -13.44 1.96
N LEU A 323 7.34 -14.06 2.22
CA LEU A 323 6.23 -14.16 1.29
C LEU A 323 5.19 -13.10 1.65
N LEU A 324 4.73 -12.37 0.64
CA LEU A 324 3.70 -11.35 0.82
C LEU A 324 2.53 -11.67 -0.12
N SER A 325 1.32 -11.44 0.33
CA SER A 325 0.13 -11.58 -0.52
C SER A 325 -0.53 -10.22 -0.69
N CYS A 326 -1.09 -9.99 -1.88
CA CYS A 326 -1.82 -8.75 -2.14
C CYS A 326 -2.98 -9.00 -3.10
N PRO A 327 -4.17 -8.45 -2.83
CA PRO A 327 -5.21 -8.35 -3.84
C PRO A 327 -4.90 -7.26 -4.89
N CYS A 328 -3.65 -6.85 -4.98
CA CYS A 328 -3.08 -5.91 -5.94
C CYS A 328 -2.05 -6.59 -6.83
N GLY A 329 -1.98 -6.17 -8.07
CA GLY A 329 -1.02 -6.67 -9.06
C GLY A 329 0.22 -5.80 -9.19
N PRO A 330 1.25 -6.30 -9.90
CA PRO A 330 2.39 -5.48 -10.27
C PRO A 330 1.98 -4.38 -11.26
N ALA A 331 2.58 -3.20 -11.11
CA ALA A 331 2.35 -2.09 -12.02
C ALA A 331 2.85 -2.43 -13.45
N PRO A 332 2.09 -2.08 -14.51
CA PRO A 332 2.60 -2.13 -15.87
C PRO A 332 3.75 -1.12 -16.09
N ASP A 333 4.72 -1.45 -16.95
CA ASP A 333 5.89 -0.60 -17.22
C ASP A 333 5.52 0.83 -17.68
N THR A 334 4.44 0.97 -18.45
CA THR A 334 3.95 2.28 -18.92
C THR A 334 3.43 3.13 -17.76
N PHE A 335 2.69 2.53 -16.83
CA PHE A 335 2.23 3.18 -15.61
C PHE A 335 3.43 3.58 -14.73
N GLU A 336 4.36 2.66 -14.49
CA GLU A 336 5.55 2.91 -13.67
C GLU A 336 6.37 4.09 -14.20
N THR A 337 6.56 4.17 -15.53
CA THR A 337 7.26 5.28 -16.19
C THR A 337 6.55 6.61 -15.93
N ALA A 338 5.23 6.66 -16.13
CA ALA A 338 4.44 7.88 -15.93
C ALA A 338 4.39 8.28 -14.45
N TYR A 339 4.19 7.30 -13.56
CA TYR A 339 4.13 7.53 -12.11
C TYR A 339 5.44 8.13 -11.59
N LYS A 340 6.59 7.53 -11.97
CA LYS A 340 7.91 8.01 -11.59
C LYS A 340 8.21 9.41 -12.15
N ALA A 341 7.78 9.69 -13.37
CA ALA A 341 7.95 11.00 -13.99
C ALA A 341 7.18 12.11 -13.23
N LEU A 342 5.99 11.81 -12.71
CA LEU A 342 5.17 12.77 -11.98
C LEU A 342 5.60 12.91 -10.51
N ASN A 343 5.84 11.79 -9.83
CA ASN A 343 5.99 11.75 -8.38
C ASN A 343 7.45 11.65 -7.90
N GLY A 344 8.41 11.42 -8.83
CA GLY A 344 9.84 11.35 -8.51
C GLY A 344 10.28 10.07 -7.79
N GLN A 345 9.38 9.09 -7.63
CA GLN A 345 9.62 7.80 -6.98
C GLN A 345 8.93 6.67 -7.74
N GLU A 346 9.32 5.43 -7.47
CA GLU A 346 8.66 4.25 -8.01
C GLU A 346 7.29 4.06 -7.34
N SER A 347 6.35 3.41 -8.07
CA SER A 347 5.04 3.12 -7.53
C SER A 347 5.11 2.09 -6.39
N GLY A 348 4.16 2.15 -5.49
CA GLY A 348 4.02 1.19 -4.41
C GLY A 348 2.68 0.44 -4.48
N VAL A 349 2.41 -0.32 -3.44
CA VAL A 349 1.16 -1.06 -3.31
C VAL A 349 -0.06 -0.14 -3.45
N TYR A 350 -1.08 -0.59 -4.17
CA TYR A 350 -2.35 0.11 -4.44
C TYR A 350 -2.31 1.33 -5.37
N SER A 351 -1.13 1.77 -5.85
CA SER A 351 -1.03 2.91 -6.76
C SER A 351 -1.84 2.72 -8.04
N VAL A 352 -1.77 1.51 -8.62
CA VAL A 352 -2.47 1.18 -9.87
C VAL A 352 -3.98 1.11 -9.64
N GLU A 353 -4.42 0.50 -8.54
CA GLU A 353 -5.84 0.44 -8.16
C GLU A 353 -6.42 1.83 -7.93
N ALA A 354 -5.67 2.72 -7.30
CA ALA A 354 -6.10 4.10 -7.06
C ALA A 354 -6.21 4.90 -8.35
N TYR A 355 -5.26 4.73 -9.26
CA TYR A 355 -5.32 5.30 -10.61
C TYR A 355 -6.57 4.83 -11.36
N ASP A 356 -6.84 3.53 -11.33
CA ASP A 356 -8.03 2.97 -12.00
C ASP A 356 -9.33 3.52 -11.40
N LEU A 357 -9.45 3.58 -10.06
CA LEU A 357 -10.65 4.10 -9.41
C LEU A 357 -10.86 5.59 -9.66
N ALA A 358 -9.79 6.38 -9.67
CA ALA A 358 -9.84 7.77 -10.10
C ALA A 358 -10.27 7.87 -11.58
N THR A 359 -9.73 7.01 -12.45
CA THR A 359 -10.11 6.93 -13.87
C THR A 359 -11.59 6.62 -14.04
N VAL A 360 -12.15 5.68 -13.27
CA VAL A 360 -13.60 5.39 -13.29
C VAL A 360 -14.42 6.65 -13.00
N MET A 361 -14.04 7.43 -12.00
CA MET A 361 -14.75 8.67 -11.65
C MET A 361 -14.53 9.78 -12.68
N LEU A 362 -13.33 9.92 -13.23
CA LEU A 362 -13.04 10.86 -14.33
C LEU A 362 -13.87 10.57 -15.57
N LYS A 363 -14.03 9.29 -15.93
CA LYS A 363 -14.95 8.85 -17.00
C LYS A 363 -16.40 9.21 -16.71
N GLY A 364 -16.81 9.20 -15.46
CA GLY A 364 -18.12 9.70 -15.03
C GLY A 364 -18.27 11.20 -15.31
N ILE A 365 -17.25 11.97 -14.94
CA ILE A 365 -17.20 13.44 -15.23
C ILE A 365 -17.27 13.69 -16.73
N ASP A 366 -16.48 12.97 -17.54
CA ASP A 366 -16.49 13.04 -19.00
C ASP A 366 -17.89 12.73 -19.60
N ALA A 367 -18.63 11.82 -18.94
CA ALA A 367 -20.00 11.48 -19.29
C ALA A 367 -21.05 12.47 -18.71
N GLY A 368 -20.61 13.63 -18.20
CA GLY A 368 -21.48 14.71 -17.72
C GLY A 368 -22.01 14.51 -16.27
N LYS A 369 -21.43 13.59 -15.49
CA LYS A 369 -21.79 13.43 -14.07
C LYS A 369 -21.16 14.54 -13.25
N LYS A 370 -21.99 15.28 -12.50
CA LYS A 370 -21.56 16.49 -11.77
C LYS A 370 -22.05 16.56 -10.33
N THR A 371 -22.78 15.56 -9.90
CA THR A 371 -23.27 15.43 -8.52
C THR A 371 -22.85 14.09 -7.92
N ARG A 372 -22.81 14.02 -6.57
CA ARG A 372 -22.52 12.77 -5.85
C ARG A 372 -23.48 11.65 -6.25
N ALA A 373 -24.76 11.94 -6.35
CA ALA A 373 -25.79 10.95 -6.71
C ALA A 373 -25.59 10.39 -8.13
N GLU A 374 -25.34 11.27 -9.11
CA GLU A 374 -25.03 10.84 -10.49
C GLU A 374 -23.74 10.00 -10.57
N MET A 375 -22.74 10.35 -9.75
CA MET A 375 -21.48 9.60 -9.68
C MET A 375 -21.68 8.22 -9.02
N VAL A 376 -22.51 8.11 -7.98
CA VAL A 376 -22.88 6.80 -7.39
C VAL A 376 -23.55 5.91 -8.43
N ASP A 377 -24.51 6.47 -9.19
CA ASP A 377 -25.21 5.71 -10.23
C ASP A 377 -24.27 5.31 -11.38
N TRP A 378 -23.32 6.20 -11.74
CA TRP A 378 -22.28 5.90 -12.72
C TRP A 378 -21.41 4.72 -12.26
N VAL A 379 -20.83 4.80 -11.06
CA VAL A 379 -19.95 3.75 -10.53
C VAL A 379 -20.70 2.40 -10.41
N ARG A 380 -21.93 2.42 -9.92
CA ARG A 380 -22.75 1.21 -9.77
C ARG A 380 -22.99 0.48 -11.08
N ASN A 381 -23.11 1.19 -12.19
CA ASN A 381 -23.36 0.64 -13.52
C ASN A 381 -22.07 0.52 -14.35
N TYR A 382 -20.92 0.84 -13.79
CA TYR A 382 -19.66 0.74 -14.50
C TYR A 382 -19.30 -0.72 -14.80
N ASP A 383 -18.85 -0.96 -16.03
CA ASP A 383 -18.38 -2.27 -16.52
C ASP A 383 -17.22 -1.99 -17.48
N GLY A 384 -15.97 -2.07 -16.99
CA GLY A 384 -14.81 -1.69 -17.79
C GLY A 384 -13.48 -2.23 -17.26
N GLN A 385 -12.53 -2.37 -18.18
CA GLN A 385 -11.18 -2.82 -17.88
C GLN A 385 -10.33 -1.65 -17.38
N GLY A 386 -9.67 -1.80 -16.22
CA GLY A 386 -8.60 -0.94 -15.76
C GLY A 386 -7.22 -1.58 -15.93
N LEU A 387 -6.17 -0.90 -15.50
CA LEU A 387 -4.81 -1.42 -15.53
C LEU A 387 -4.62 -2.59 -14.55
N ALA A 388 -5.20 -2.49 -13.35
CA ALA A 388 -5.08 -3.55 -12.35
C ALA A 388 -6.01 -4.73 -12.67
N ARG A 389 -7.26 -4.45 -13.10
CA ARG A 389 -8.31 -5.45 -13.27
C ARG A 389 -9.51 -4.93 -14.01
N HIS A 390 -10.49 -5.84 -14.23
CA HIS A 390 -11.83 -5.47 -14.67
C HIS A 390 -12.66 -4.98 -13.48
N TYR A 391 -13.29 -3.82 -13.62
CA TYR A 391 -14.13 -3.20 -12.61
C TYR A 391 -15.61 -3.36 -12.98
N LYS A 392 -16.30 -4.11 -12.15
CA LYS A 392 -17.75 -4.28 -12.15
C LYS A 392 -18.15 -4.67 -10.74
N TRP A 393 -19.04 -3.91 -10.16
CA TRP A 393 -19.49 -4.13 -8.79
C TRP A 393 -20.85 -4.80 -8.73
N ASP A 394 -21.02 -5.66 -7.75
CA ASP A 394 -22.32 -6.21 -7.41
C ASP A 394 -23.17 -5.19 -6.61
N SER A 395 -24.37 -5.59 -6.21
CA SER A 395 -25.30 -4.72 -5.46
C SER A 395 -24.80 -4.32 -4.07
N THR A 396 -23.78 -4.99 -3.54
CA THR A 396 -23.17 -4.69 -2.24
C THR A 396 -21.93 -3.80 -2.35
N GLY A 397 -21.45 -3.53 -3.57
CA GLY A 397 -20.22 -2.78 -3.83
C GLY A 397 -18.95 -3.64 -3.81
N GLU A 398 -19.09 -4.97 -3.86
CA GLU A 398 -17.93 -5.88 -4.05
C GLU A 398 -17.64 -6.08 -5.54
N LEU A 399 -16.37 -6.32 -5.86
CA LEU A 399 -15.98 -6.72 -7.21
C LEU A 399 -16.48 -8.12 -7.54
N ALA A 400 -17.00 -8.28 -8.78
CA ALA A 400 -17.47 -9.56 -9.31
C ALA A 400 -16.36 -10.61 -9.41
N ASN A 401 -15.15 -10.19 -9.77
CA ASN A 401 -13.97 -11.04 -9.91
C ASN A 401 -12.77 -10.39 -9.24
N ALA A 402 -12.08 -11.15 -8.38
CA ALA A 402 -10.91 -10.68 -7.70
C ALA A 402 -9.84 -11.79 -7.64
N LEU A 403 -8.61 -11.42 -7.94
CA LEU A 403 -7.44 -12.29 -7.93
C LEU A 403 -6.44 -11.80 -6.90
N ILE A 404 -5.61 -12.71 -6.43
CA ILE A 404 -4.59 -12.45 -5.42
C ILE A 404 -3.22 -12.68 -6.05
N TRP A 405 -2.28 -11.80 -5.75
CA TRP A 405 -0.89 -12.00 -6.08
C TRP A 405 -0.10 -12.44 -4.86
N MET A 406 0.79 -13.40 -5.09
CA MET A 406 1.87 -13.73 -4.16
C MET A 406 3.14 -13.02 -4.62
N TYR A 407 3.89 -12.51 -3.66
CA TYR A 407 5.18 -11.86 -3.86
C TYR A 407 6.24 -12.53 -2.98
N GLN A 408 7.49 -12.38 -3.36
CA GLN A 408 8.62 -12.84 -2.56
C GLN A 408 9.69 -11.76 -2.47
N VAL A 409 10.26 -11.60 -1.29
CA VAL A 409 11.43 -10.75 -1.06
C VAL A 409 12.69 -11.50 -1.49
N LYS A 410 13.42 -10.92 -2.45
CA LYS A 410 14.65 -11.49 -3.02
C LYS A 410 15.77 -10.47 -3.06
#